data_76aea188cc75544c3b13549264963a11
#
_entry.id   76aea188cc75544c3b13549264963a11
#
_cell.length_a   1.000
_cell.length_b   1.000
_cell.length_c   1.000
_cell.angle_alpha   90.00
_cell.angle_beta   90.00
_cell.angle_gamma   90.00
#
_symmetry.space_group_name_H-M   'P 1'
#
loop_
_entity.id
_entity.type
_entity.pdbx_description
1 polymer ?
#
loop_
_entity_poly.entity_id
_entity_poly.type
_entity_poly.pdbx_seq_one_letter_code
_entity_poly.pdbx_strand_id
1 'polypeptide(L)'
;VVHGGPGALGTVAAIARVLSKDSGVIEPLQTSDSIPELLNELDEVITACCDRPITLIGHSWGAWLVFMYAAKYPQWVKKIILVGSGPFEAKYVSEIACNRIKHLSDAEGAEFDELLKRLNSDKEIEKGRLLERLGALVNKSDNYCAFEIDTEKEDCLPVEGDKYSAIWKEAAALRESGELLGFADRIICPVVAIHGEYDPHPVDGVKLSLRNKFKDFIMYTLGKCGHSPWKEKHAYQEF
;
A
#
# COMPACT_ATOMS: atom_id res chain seq x y z
N VAL A 1 3.65 -0.67 12.00
CA VAL A 1 3.03 -1.14 10.75
C VAL A 1 2.19 0.01 10.18
N VAL A 2 2.40 0.38 8.92
CA VAL A 2 1.75 1.53 8.26
C VAL A 2 0.76 1.02 7.23
N HIS A 3 -0.52 1.44 7.36
CA HIS A 3 -1.62 0.97 6.52
C HIS A 3 -1.57 1.48 5.08
N GLY A 4 -2.29 0.79 4.21
CA GLY A 4 -2.47 1.13 2.81
C GLY A 4 -3.42 2.29 2.59
N GLY A 5 -3.66 2.63 1.31
CA GLY A 5 -4.51 3.72 0.80
C GLY A 5 -4.44 4.98 1.65
N PRO A 6 -4.12 6.15 1.23
CA PRO A 6 -4.12 7.30 2.14
C PRO A 6 -5.44 7.31 2.93
N GLY A 7 -5.37 7.19 4.27
CA GLY A 7 -6.57 7.17 5.12
C GLY A 7 -7.34 5.83 5.24
N ALA A 8 -6.80 4.69 4.78
CA ALA A 8 -7.44 3.38 5.00
C ALA A 8 -7.07 2.82 6.40
N LEU A 9 -7.49 3.53 7.45
CA LEU A 9 -7.20 3.24 8.85
C LEU A 9 -7.72 1.86 9.26
N GLY A 10 -6.91 1.11 10.05
CA GLY A 10 -7.28 -0.20 10.59
C GLY A 10 -7.06 -1.38 9.63
N THR A 11 -6.73 -1.15 8.35
CA THR A 11 -6.60 -2.23 7.36
C THR A 11 -5.43 -3.19 7.61
N VAL A 12 -4.47 -2.81 8.46
CA VAL A 12 -3.33 -3.66 8.87
C VAL A 12 -3.40 -4.09 10.33
N ALA A 13 -4.51 -3.82 11.03
CA ALA A 13 -4.68 -4.16 12.44
C ALA A 13 -4.51 -5.66 12.71
N ALA A 14 -4.97 -6.51 11.79
CA ALA A 14 -4.81 -7.96 11.90
C ALA A 14 -3.33 -8.37 11.96
N ILE A 15 -2.49 -7.81 11.09
CA ILE A 15 -1.03 -8.05 11.11
C ILE A 15 -0.42 -7.48 12.38
N ALA A 16 -0.77 -6.24 12.74
CA ALA A 16 -0.25 -5.59 13.94
C ALA A 16 -0.50 -6.44 15.19
N ARG A 17 -1.71 -7.03 15.35
CA ARG A 17 -2.05 -7.93 16.43
C ARG A 17 -1.24 -9.24 16.43
N VAL A 18 -0.98 -9.80 15.25
CA VAL A 18 -0.14 -11.02 15.15
C VAL A 18 1.29 -10.71 15.59
N LEU A 19 1.88 -9.66 15.07
CA LEU A 19 3.26 -9.25 15.38
C LEU A 19 3.40 -8.78 16.84
N SER A 20 2.34 -8.25 17.46
CA SER A 20 2.37 -7.76 18.83
C SER A 20 2.50 -8.87 19.89
N LYS A 21 2.38 -10.14 19.49
CA LYS A 21 2.61 -11.28 20.39
C LYS A 21 4.08 -11.41 20.80
N ASP A 22 4.99 -10.98 19.94
CA ASP A 22 6.42 -11.17 20.12
C ASP A 22 7.22 -9.86 20.20
N SER A 23 6.57 -8.71 19.88
CA SER A 23 7.23 -7.40 19.80
C SER A 23 6.28 -6.28 20.15
N GLY A 24 6.81 -5.11 20.56
CA GLY A 24 6.02 -3.87 20.58
C GLY A 24 5.66 -3.46 19.15
N VAL A 25 4.38 -3.26 18.88
CA VAL A 25 3.88 -2.87 17.56
C VAL A 25 2.97 -1.66 17.68
N ILE A 26 3.13 -0.72 16.74
CA ILE A 26 2.28 0.45 16.59
C ILE A 26 1.70 0.44 15.18
N GLU A 27 0.41 0.70 15.08
CA GLU A 27 -0.28 1.06 13.84
C GLU A 27 -0.63 2.55 13.95
N PRO A 28 0.17 3.46 13.34
CA PRO A 28 -0.11 4.89 13.40
C PRO A 28 -1.31 5.22 12.53
N LEU A 29 -2.12 6.15 12.99
CA LEU A 29 -3.15 6.79 12.19
C LEU A 29 -2.48 7.74 11.21
N GLN A 30 -3.08 7.95 10.04
CA GLN A 30 -2.65 8.93 9.04
C GLN A 30 -3.77 9.97 8.94
N THR A 31 -3.60 11.12 9.59
CA THR A 31 -4.66 12.13 9.72
C THR A 31 -4.37 13.40 8.94
N SER A 32 -3.12 13.61 8.54
CA SER A 32 -2.67 14.77 7.78
C SER A 32 -3.05 14.72 6.29
N ASP A 33 -3.03 15.88 5.62
CA ASP A 33 -3.55 16.07 4.27
C ASP A 33 -2.48 16.16 3.18
N SER A 34 -1.18 16.07 3.57
CA SER A 34 -0.05 16.11 2.64
C SER A 34 1.04 15.11 3.02
N ILE A 35 1.85 14.70 2.05
CA ILE A 35 2.96 13.77 2.29
C ILE A 35 3.97 14.33 3.30
N PRO A 36 4.41 15.62 3.24
CA PRO A 36 5.31 16.16 4.24
C PRO A 36 4.75 16.12 5.66
N GLU A 37 3.46 16.39 5.84
CA GLU A 37 2.80 16.35 7.14
C GLU A 37 2.63 14.91 7.64
N LEU A 38 2.27 13.96 6.78
CA LEU A 38 2.22 12.53 7.12
C LEU A 38 3.58 11.99 7.57
N LEU A 39 4.67 12.44 6.96
CA LEU A 39 6.02 12.06 7.39
C LEU A 39 6.38 12.66 8.75
N ASN A 40 5.93 13.87 9.06
CA ASN A 40 6.11 14.50 10.37
C ASN A 40 5.25 13.80 11.43
N GLU A 41 3.97 13.56 11.14
CA GLU A 41 3.04 12.82 12.01
C GLU A 41 3.60 11.44 12.37
N LEU A 42 4.14 10.72 11.38
CA LEU A 42 4.78 9.42 11.61
C LEU A 42 6.02 9.55 12.50
N ASP A 43 6.85 10.60 12.32
CA ASP A 43 8.02 10.85 13.15
C ASP A 43 7.64 11.21 14.60
N GLU A 44 6.58 11.98 14.81
CA GLU A 44 6.06 12.32 16.13
C GLU A 44 5.60 11.07 16.89
N VAL A 45 4.82 10.19 16.24
CA VAL A 45 4.37 8.92 16.83
C VAL A 45 5.57 8.02 17.17
N ILE A 46 6.52 7.87 16.25
CA ILE A 46 7.72 7.06 16.48
C ILE A 46 8.55 7.63 17.63
N THR A 47 8.72 8.94 17.68
CA THR A 47 9.49 9.62 18.74
C THR A 47 8.84 9.46 20.11
N ALA A 48 7.53 9.52 20.17
CA ALA A 48 6.79 9.41 21.43
C ALA A 48 6.69 7.98 21.96
N CYS A 49 6.72 6.97 21.08
CA CYS A 49 6.31 5.60 21.42
C CYS A 49 7.38 4.53 21.21
N CYS A 50 8.51 4.84 20.54
CA CYS A 50 9.49 3.83 20.15
C CYS A 50 10.91 4.19 20.55
N ASP A 51 11.66 3.15 20.93
CA ASP A 51 13.12 3.23 20.99
C ASP A 51 13.68 3.06 19.56
N ARG A 52 14.48 4.01 19.10
CA ARG A 52 15.14 3.99 17.78
C ARG A 52 16.46 3.23 17.83
N PRO A 53 16.92 2.54 16.76
CA PRO A 53 16.28 2.46 15.43
C PRO A 53 15.18 1.39 15.36
N ILE A 54 14.16 1.63 14.53
CA ILE A 54 12.95 0.80 14.38
C ILE A 54 12.90 0.02 13.06
N THR A 55 12.07 -1.05 13.05
CA THR A 55 11.64 -1.70 11.81
C THR A 55 10.31 -1.11 11.36
N LEU A 56 10.23 -0.67 10.12
CA LEU A 56 9.00 -0.17 9.50
C LEU A 56 8.44 -1.21 8.53
N ILE A 57 7.15 -1.48 8.65
CA ILE A 57 6.40 -2.33 7.72
C ILE A 57 5.33 -1.44 7.09
N GLY A 58 5.30 -1.35 5.77
CA GLY A 58 4.29 -0.58 5.05
C GLY A 58 3.54 -1.43 4.05
N HIS A 59 2.22 -1.31 4.02
CA HIS A 59 1.37 -1.99 3.05
C HIS A 59 0.90 -1.02 1.98
N SER A 60 0.96 -1.42 0.70
CA SER A 60 0.41 -0.64 -0.41
C SER A 60 0.96 0.80 -0.44
N TRP A 61 0.11 1.82 -0.28
CA TRP A 61 0.51 3.21 -0.06
C TRP A 61 1.49 3.38 1.11
N GLY A 62 1.22 2.68 2.23
CA GLY A 62 2.08 2.70 3.41
C GLY A 62 3.51 2.23 3.11
N ALA A 63 3.71 1.38 2.09
CA ALA A 63 5.05 1.00 1.64
C ALA A 63 5.83 2.21 1.09
N TRP A 64 5.18 3.10 0.33
CA TRP A 64 5.82 4.35 -0.11
C TRP A 64 6.06 5.32 1.04
N LEU A 65 5.12 5.42 1.98
CA LEU A 65 5.30 6.31 3.13
C LEU A 65 6.49 5.89 4.00
N VAL A 66 6.65 4.59 4.31
CA VAL A 66 7.82 4.10 5.06
C VAL A 66 9.11 4.21 4.27
N PHE A 67 9.06 4.10 2.95
CA PHE A 67 10.19 4.29 2.05
C PHE A 67 10.68 5.75 2.09
N MET A 68 9.76 6.71 1.95
CA MET A 68 10.06 8.13 2.07
C MET A 68 10.56 8.51 3.47
N TYR A 69 9.95 7.93 4.51
CA TYR A 69 10.40 8.12 5.90
C TYR A 69 11.84 7.63 6.11
N ALA A 70 12.17 6.44 5.63
CA ALA A 70 13.52 5.88 5.74
C ALA A 70 14.57 6.73 4.99
N ALA A 71 14.19 7.36 3.87
CA ALA A 71 15.04 8.30 3.15
C ALA A 71 15.22 9.65 3.89
N LYS A 72 14.21 10.10 4.63
CA LYS A 72 14.23 11.35 5.41
C LYS A 72 15.00 11.19 6.73
N TYR A 73 14.86 10.01 7.37
CA TYR A 73 15.44 9.71 8.69
C TYR A 73 16.24 8.40 8.69
N PRO A 74 17.27 8.25 7.83
CA PRO A 74 17.95 6.97 7.61
C PRO A 74 18.57 6.36 8.87
N GLN A 75 19.07 7.20 9.81
CA GLN A 75 19.67 6.74 11.07
C GLN A 75 18.66 6.18 12.08
N TRP A 76 17.36 6.42 11.89
CA TRP A 76 16.31 5.96 12.79
C TRP A 76 15.66 4.66 12.37
N VAL A 77 15.97 4.17 11.15
CA VAL A 77 15.35 2.99 10.57
C VAL A 77 16.34 1.83 10.48
N LYS A 78 16.01 0.74 11.17
CA LYS A 78 16.78 -0.51 11.19
C LYS A 78 16.55 -1.36 9.93
N LYS A 79 15.30 -1.38 9.43
CA LYS A 79 14.86 -2.16 8.28
C LYS A 79 13.52 -1.61 7.78
N ILE A 80 13.27 -1.69 6.48
CA ILE A 80 11.94 -1.51 5.90
C ILE A 80 11.44 -2.80 5.24
N ILE A 81 10.15 -3.06 5.41
CA ILE A 81 9.44 -4.18 4.77
C ILE A 81 8.27 -3.59 3.99
N LEU A 82 8.29 -3.79 2.68
CA LEU A 82 7.30 -3.28 1.73
C LEU A 82 6.36 -4.43 1.35
N VAL A 83 5.09 -4.36 1.72
CA VAL A 83 4.10 -5.42 1.46
C VAL A 83 3.11 -4.92 0.42
N GLY A 84 2.92 -5.64 -0.68
CA GLY A 84 1.99 -5.26 -1.74
C GLY A 84 2.19 -3.82 -2.23
N SER A 85 3.45 -3.38 -2.35
CA SER A 85 3.75 -2.00 -2.74
C SER A 85 3.24 -1.67 -4.13
N GLY A 86 2.73 -0.45 -4.32
CA GLY A 86 2.55 0.10 -5.66
C GLY A 86 3.88 0.21 -6.41
N PRO A 87 3.85 0.29 -7.76
CA PRO A 87 5.06 0.38 -8.58
C PRO A 87 5.78 1.72 -8.37
N PHE A 88 7.11 1.69 -8.35
CA PHE A 88 7.95 2.87 -8.16
C PHE A 88 8.14 3.71 -9.43
N GLU A 89 7.83 3.17 -10.59
CA GLU A 89 7.97 3.85 -11.88
C GLU A 89 6.62 3.94 -12.62
N ALA A 90 6.38 5.06 -13.30
CA ALA A 90 5.12 5.35 -14.00
C ALA A 90 4.79 4.35 -15.11
N LYS A 91 5.80 3.78 -15.77
CA LYS A 91 5.61 2.81 -16.88
C LYS A 91 4.79 1.58 -16.52
N TYR A 92 4.71 1.22 -15.23
CA TYR A 92 3.96 0.05 -14.76
C TYR A 92 2.51 0.36 -14.35
N VAL A 93 2.12 1.64 -14.33
CA VAL A 93 0.80 2.04 -13.78
C VAL A 93 -0.35 1.55 -14.64
N SER A 94 -0.20 1.60 -15.97
CA SER A 94 -1.24 1.14 -16.90
C SER A 94 -1.57 -0.34 -16.76
N GLU A 95 -0.66 -1.14 -16.25
CA GLU A 95 -0.87 -2.57 -16.04
C GLU A 95 -1.86 -2.87 -14.90
N ILE A 96 -1.95 -2.00 -13.89
CA ILE A 96 -2.78 -2.21 -12.70
C ILE A 96 -4.25 -2.39 -13.09
N ALA A 97 -4.80 -1.46 -13.86
CA ALA A 97 -6.19 -1.54 -14.31
C ALA A 97 -6.43 -2.76 -15.20
N CYS A 98 -5.52 -3.03 -16.14
CA CYS A 98 -5.57 -4.20 -17.01
C CYS A 98 -5.56 -5.52 -16.21
N ASN A 99 -4.72 -5.60 -15.17
CA ASN A 99 -4.63 -6.79 -14.34
C ASN A 99 -5.90 -6.97 -13.48
N ARG A 100 -6.46 -5.89 -12.92
CA ARG A 100 -7.74 -5.95 -12.21
C ARG A 100 -8.87 -6.48 -13.09
N ILE A 101 -8.97 -5.96 -14.32
CA ILE A 101 -9.99 -6.43 -15.28
C ILE A 101 -9.84 -7.91 -15.60
N LYS A 102 -8.61 -8.43 -15.73
CA LYS A 102 -8.37 -9.86 -15.95
C LYS A 102 -8.84 -10.76 -14.78
N HIS A 103 -8.92 -10.21 -13.58
CA HIS A 103 -9.36 -10.91 -12.37
C HIS A 103 -10.89 -10.83 -12.14
N LEU A 104 -11.59 -10.08 -12.97
CA LEU A 104 -13.05 -9.88 -12.92
C LEU A 104 -13.71 -10.66 -14.06
N SER A 105 -15.02 -10.93 -13.93
CA SER A 105 -15.82 -11.39 -15.06
C SER A 105 -15.94 -10.28 -16.11
N ASP A 106 -16.31 -10.64 -17.35
CA ASP A 106 -16.48 -9.67 -18.44
C ASP A 106 -17.45 -8.54 -18.07
N ALA A 107 -18.56 -8.87 -17.39
CA ALA A 107 -19.53 -7.89 -16.94
C ALA A 107 -18.99 -6.94 -15.87
N GLU A 108 -18.23 -7.48 -14.91
CA GLU A 108 -17.61 -6.70 -13.85
C GLU A 108 -16.44 -5.84 -14.36
N GLY A 109 -15.69 -6.34 -15.34
CA GLY A 109 -14.63 -5.56 -16.01
C GLY A 109 -15.20 -4.38 -16.78
N ALA A 110 -16.32 -4.59 -17.50
CA ALA A 110 -17.03 -3.49 -18.18
C ALA A 110 -17.58 -2.46 -17.17
N GLU A 111 -18.15 -2.93 -16.06
CA GLU A 111 -18.62 -2.07 -14.97
C GLU A 111 -17.46 -1.28 -14.34
N PHE A 112 -16.30 -1.90 -14.10
CA PHE A 112 -15.10 -1.26 -13.58
C PHE A 112 -14.64 -0.09 -14.45
N ASP A 113 -14.55 -0.31 -15.77
CA ASP A 113 -14.19 0.73 -16.73
C ASP A 113 -15.19 1.88 -16.75
N GLU A 114 -16.47 1.58 -16.68
CA GLU A 114 -17.53 2.61 -16.66
C GLU A 114 -17.49 3.44 -15.37
N LEU A 115 -17.28 2.79 -14.22
CA LEU A 115 -17.13 3.46 -12.93
C LEU A 115 -15.92 4.43 -12.94
N LEU A 116 -14.78 4.01 -13.49
CA LEU A 116 -13.61 4.88 -13.62
C LEU A 116 -13.89 6.09 -14.50
N LYS A 117 -14.57 5.91 -15.64
CA LYS A 117 -14.95 7.02 -16.54
C LYS A 117 -15.88 8.01 -15.84
N ARG A 118 -16.88 7.51 -15.12
CA ARG A 118 -17.84 8.34 -14.38
C ARG A 118 -17.17 9.12 -13.25
N LEU A 119 -16.31 8.49 -12.47
CA LEU A 119 -15.59 9.15 -11.37
C LEU A 119 -14.65 10.27 -11.86
N ASN A 120 -14.11 10.13 -13.07
CA ASN A 120 -13.29 11.17 -13.71
C ASN A 120 -14.12 12.31 -14.33
N SER A 121 -15.45 12.22 -14.29
CA SER A 121 -16.34 13.27 -14.82
C SER A 121 -16.64 14.31 -13.75
N ASP A 122 -16.45 15.59 -14.06
CA ASP A 122 -16.82 16.73 -13.19
C ASP A 122 -18.32 16.85 -12.96
N LYS A 123 -19.14 16.18 -13.77
CA LYS A 123 -20.62 16.24 -13.70
C LYS A 123 -21.24 15.20 -12.79
N GLU A 124 -20.44 14.29 -12.25
CA GLU A 124 -20.95 13.18 -11.43
C GLU A 124 -21.33 13.66 -10.02
N ILE A 125 -22.59 13.42 -9.65
CA ILE A 125 -23.19 13.86 -8.37
C ILE A 125 -23.11 12.76 -7.31
N GLU A 126 -23.13 11.46 -7.73
CA GLU A 126 -23.18 10.31 -6.82
C GLU A 126 -21.80 9.67 -6.57
N LYS A 127 -20.73 10.47 -6.50
CA LYS A 127 -19.35 9.96 -6.37
C LYS A 127 -19.16 8.96 -5.22
N GLY A 128 -19.81 9.16 -4.08
CA GLY A 128 -19.70 8.26 -2.93
C GLY A 128 -20.16 6.82 -3.23
N ARG A 129 -21.33 6.68 -3.86
CA ARG A 129 -21.88 5.36 -4.24
C ARG A 129 -21.03 4.66 -5.31
N LEU A 130 -20.50 5.44 -6.26
CA LEU A 130 -19.60 4.90 -7.29
C LEU A 130 -18.28 4.42 -6.69
N LEU A 131 -17.72 5.16 -5.75
CA LEU A 131 -16.50 4.77 -5.02
C LEU A 131 -16.70 3.51 -4.18
N GLU A 132 -17.84 3.38 -3.50
CA GLU A 132 -18.19 2.17 -2.76
C GLU A 132 -18.24 0.95 -3.69
N ARG A 133 -18.93 1.07 -4.83
CA ARG A 133 -19.01 -0.01 -5.81
C ARG A 133 -17.66 -0.34 -6.44
N LEU A 134 -16.89 0.68 -6.81
CA LEU A 134 -15.54 0.49 -7.31
C LEU A 134 -14.66 -0.21 -6.27
N GLY A 135 -14.75 0.19 -5.00
CA GLY A 135 -14.03 -0.44 -3.89
C GLY A 135 -14.34 -1.93 -3.75
N ALA A 136 -15.61 -2.33 -3.94
CA ALA A 136 -16.00 -3.75 -3.94
C ALA A 136 -15.36 -4.54 -5.09
N LEU A 137 -15.31 -3.98 -6.30
CA LEU A 137 -14.65 -4.60 -7.46
C LEU A 137 -13.14 -4.67 -7.27
N VAL A 138 -12.52 -3.61 -6.74
CA VAL A 138 -11.09 -3.57 -6.39
C VAL A 138 -10.78 -4.66 -5.36
N ASN A 139 -11.55 -4.74 -4.27
CA ASN A 139 -11.33 -5.77 -3.25
C ASN A 139 -11.44 -7.18 -3.84
N LYS A 140 -12.39 -7.42 -4.74
CA LYS A 140 -12.53 -8.72 -5.43
C LYS A 140 -11.34 -9.02 -6.32
N SER A 141 -10.88 -8.06 -7.12
CA SER A 141 -9.80 -8.24 -8.09
C SER A 141 -8.42 -8.33 -7.44
N ASP A 142 -8.25 -7.70 -6.28
CA ASP A 142 -6.98 -7.60 -5.58
C ASP A 142 -6.69 -8.82 -4.68
N ASN A 143 -7.68 -9.74 -4.50
CA ASN A 143 -7.50 -10.97 -3.72
C ASN A 143 -7.60 -12.21 -4.61
N TYR A 144 -6.71 -13.20 -4.36
CA TYR A 144 -6.76 -14.51 -5.03
C TYR A 144 -7.82 -15.43 -4.42
N CYS A 145 -7.75 -15.63 -3.11
CA CYS A 145 -8.69 -16.46 -2.35
C CYS A 145 -8.72 -16.01 -0.89
N ALA A 146 -9.38 -14.92 -0.62
CA ALA A 146 -9.47 -14.35 0.72
C ALA A 146 -10.25 -15.25 1.70
N PHE A 147 -9.94 -15.11 2.99
CA PHE A 147 -10.79 -15.66 4.04
C PHE A 147 -12.18 -15.01 4.00
N GLU A 148 -13.22 -15.81 4.32
CA GLU A 148 -14.61 -15.33 4.36
C GLU A 148 -14.91 -14.44 5.57
N ILE A 149 -14.08 -14.56 6.62
CA ILE A 149 -14.25 -13.80 7.85
C ILE A 149 -13.64 -12.42 7.65
N ASP A 150 -14.48 -11.42 7.54
CA ASP A 150 -14.10 -10.01 7.49
C ASP A 150 -13.81 -9.49 8.91
N THR A 151 -12.68 -9.96 9.47
CA THR A 151 -12.23 -9.50 10.80
C THR A 151 -11.77 -8.03 10.79
N GLU A 152 -11.70 -7.42 9.61
CA GLU A 152 -11.22 -6.04 9.44
C GLU A 152 -12.34 -5.00 9.45
N LYS A 153 -13.60 -5.38 9.23
CA LYS A 153 -14.73 -4.42 9.26
C LYS A 153 -14.88 -3.71 10.59
N GLU A 154 -14.50 -4.36 11.68
CA GLU A 154 -14.59 -3.78 13.02
C GLU A 154 -13.50 -2.73 13.30
N ASP A 155 -12.37 -2.78 12.57
CA ASP A 155 -11.23 -1.90 12.78
C ASP A 155 -11.12 -0.79 11.73
N CYS A 156 -11.74 -0.98 10.56
CA CYS A 156 -11.65 0.00 9.47
C CYS A 156 -12.51 1.23 9.75
N LEU A 157 -11.89 2.40 9.66
CA LEU A 157 -12.57 3.68 9.70
C LEU A 157 -12.93 4.15 8.28
N PRO A 158 -13.99 4.97 8.13
CA PRO A 158 -14.35 5.55 6.84
C PRO A 158 -13.19 6.37 6.25
N VAL A 159 -12.93 6.21 4.96
CA VAL A 159 -11.91 7.00 4.24
C VAL A 159 -12.48 8.38 3.92
N GLU A 160 -11.73 9.43 4.26
CA GLU A 160 -12.04 10.80 3.85
C GLU A 160 -11.59 11.03 2.41
N GLY A 161 -12.54 11.01 1.47
CA GLY A 161 -12.26 10.99 0.02
C GLY A 161 -11.43 12.17 -0.50
N ASP A 162 -11.62 13.37 0.07
CA ASP A 162 -10.86 14.55 -0.36
C ASP A 162 -9.39 14.47 0.05
N LYS A 163 -9.11 14.03 1.27
CA LYS A 163 -7.73 13.78 1.75
C LYS A 163 -7.04 12.70 0.92
N TYR A 164 -7.74 11.58 0.70
CA TYR A 164 -7.26 10.51 -0.16
C TYR A 164 -6.81 11.04 -1.53
N SER A 165 -7.67 11.83 -2.16
CA SER A 165 -7.41 12.37 -3.51
C SER A 165 -6.22 13.31 -3.54
N ALA A 166 -6.06 14.19 -2.53
CA ALA A 166 -4.95 15.14 -2.44
C ALA A 166 -3.61 14.42 -2.31
N ILE A 167 -3.49 13.51 -1.33
CA ILE A 167 -2.27 12.76 -1.07
C ILE A 167 -1.91 11.86 -2.27
N TRP A 168 -2.92 11.21 -2.89
CA TRP A 168 -2.68 10.35 -4.05
C TRP A 168 -2.16 11.13 -5.26
N LYS A 169 -2.62 12.38 -5.44
CA LYS A 169 -2.12 13.27 -6.49
C LYS A 169 -0.65 13.63 -6.28
N GLU A 170 -0.25 13.95 -5.04
CA GLU A 170 1.15 14.19 -4.69
C GLU A 170 2.02 12.94 -4.94
N ALA A 171 1.55 11.78 -4.48
CA ALA A 171 2.26 10.52 -4.64
C ALA A 171 2.43 10.12 -6.12
N ALA A 172 1.40 10.33 -6.93
CA ALA A 172 1.47 10.10 -8.38
C ALA A 172 2.50 11.03 -9.04
N ALA A 173 2.55 12.30 -8.65
CA ALA A 173 3.53 13.26 -9.16
C ALA A 173 4.96 12.87 -8.81
N LEU A 174 5.22 12.42 -7.57
CA LEU A 174 6.53 11.90 -7.16
C LEU A 174 6.97 10.68 -7.96
N ARG A 175 6.04 9.78 -8.29
CA ARG A 175 6.32 8.62 -9.13
C ARG A 175 6.58 9.03 -10.58
N GLU A 176 5.78 9.91 -11.14
CA GLU A 176 5.91 10.37 -12.52
C GLU A 176 7.19 11.15 -12.78
N SER A 177 7.61 11.97 -11.82
CA SER A 177 8.90 12.69 -11.87
C SER A 177 10.12 11.81 -11.67
N GLY A 178 9.93 10.57 -11.15
CA GLY A 178 11.01 9.67 -10.73
C GLY A 178 11.59 9.98 -9.34
N GLU A 179 11.09 11.00 -8.67
CA GLU A 179 11.55 11.39 -7.34
C GLU A 179 11.26 10.29 -6.30
N LEU A 180 10.11 9.60 -6.41
CA LEU A 180 9.78 8.48 -5.54
C LEU A 180 10.88 7.42 -5.53
N LEU A 181 11.36 7.00 -6.69
CA LEU A 181 12.47 6.05 -6.80
C LEU A 181 13.81 6.67 -6.36
N GLY A 182 13.99 7.96 -6.57
CA GLY A 182 15.17 8.72 -6.15
C GLY A 182 15.39 8.74 -4.64
N PHE A 183 14.36 8.56 -3.82
CA PHE A 183 14.51 8.41 -2.36
C PHE A 183 15.38 7.20 -1.97
N ALA A 184 15.48 6.18 -2.81
CA ALA A 184 16.35 5.01 -2.58
C ALA A 184 17.80 5.39 -2.28
N ASP A 185 18.31 6.44 -2.91
CA ASP A 185 19.71 6.85 -2.80
C ASP A 185 20.09 7.37 -1.38
N ARG A 186 19.09 7.63 -0.52
CA ARG A 186 19.26 8.07 0.87
C ARG A 186 18.94 7.01 1.92
N ILE A 187 18.41 5.87 1.50
CA ILE A 187 18.07 4.76 2.40
C ILE A 187 19.31 3.90 2.64
N ILE A 188 19.71 3.73 3.89
CA ILE A 188 20.92 2.98 4.28
C ILE A 188 20.63 1.65 4.96
N CYS A 189 19.36 1.36 5.27
CA CYS A 189 18.96 0.12 5.93
C CYS A 189 18.59 -0.98 4.90
N PRO A 190 18.59 -2.27 5.32
CA PRO A 190 18.06 -3.37 4.50
C PRO A 190 16.62 -3.14 4.08
N VAL A 191 16.32 -3.50 2.83
CA VAL A 191 14.98 -3.40 2.22
C VAL A 191 14.47 -4.79 1.86
N VAL A 192 13.32 -5.16 2.41
CA VAL A 192 12.60 -6.39 2.05
C VAL A 192 11.31 -6.01 1.37
N ALA A 193 10.98 -6.67 0.27
CA ALA A 193 9.67 -6.55 -0.36
C ALA A 193 8.97 -7.92 -0.37
N ILE A 194 7.68 -7.93 -0.06
CA ILE A 194 6.80 -9.10 -0.10
C ILE A 194 5.63 -8.77 -1.00
N HIS A 195 5.39 -9.59 -2.04
CA HIS A 195 4.42 -9.28 -3.07
C HIS A 195 3.70 -10.55 -3.54
N GLY A 196 2.39 -10.47 -3.75
CA GLY A 196 1.63 -11.57 -4.30
C GLY A 196 1.78 -11.69 -5.81
N GLU A 197 1.85 -12.89 -6.35
CA GLU A 197 1.86 -13.11 -7.82
C GLU A 197 0.56 -12.68 -8.49
N TYR A 198 -0.53 -12.71 -7.75
CA TYR A 198 -1.86 -12.32 -8.22
C TYR A 198 -2.18 -10.84 -7.94
N ASP A 199 -1.28 -10.11 -7.26
CA ASP A 199 -1.48 -8.68 -7.02
C ASP A 199 -1.60 -7.93 -8.35
N PRO A 200 -2.65 -7.14 -8.59
CA PRO A 200 -2.76 -6.32 -9.80
C PRO A 200 -1.62 -5.32 -9.98
N HIS A 201 -0.96 -4.92 -8.90
CA HIS A 201 0.26 -4.12 -8.98
C HIS A 201 1.39 -5.02 -9.47
N PRO A 202 2.02 -4.70 -10.64
CA PRO A 202 3.00 -5.62 -11.21
C PRO A 202 4.23 -5.78 -10.33
N VAL A 203 4.59 -7.04 -10.06
CA VAL A 203 5.79 -7.43 -9.28
C VAL A 203 7.04 -6.71 -9.80
N ASP A 204 7.18 -6.59 -11.12
CA ASP A 204 8.33 -5.95 -11.77
C ASP A 204 8.42 -4.44 -11.45
N GLY A 205 7.30 -3.79 -11.17
CA GLY A 205 7.25 -2.40 -10.72
C GLY A 205 7.89 -2.14 -9.36
N VAL A 206 8.12 -3.21 -8.59
CA VAL A 206 8.89 -3.18 -7.33
C VAL A 206 10.25 -3.83 -7.52
N LYS A 207 10.27 -5.07 -8.00
CA LYS A 207 11.47 -5.90 -8.12
C LYS A 207 12.53 -5.28 -9.02
N LEU A 208 12.18 -4.91 -10.26
CA LEU A 208 13.13 -4.36 -11.21
C LEU A 208 13.54 -2.93 -10.86
N SER A 209 12.63 -2.15 -10.28
CA SER A 209 12.91 -0.79 -9.84
C SER A 209 13.90 -0.75 -8.68
N LEU A 210 13.81 -1.68 -7.72
CA LEU A 210 14.59 -1.63 -6.48
C LEU A 210 15.84 -2.51 -6.45
N ARG A 211 15.91 -3.61 -7.23
CA ARG A 211 17.00 -4.61 -7.16
C ARG A 211 18.42 -4.05 -7.29
N ASN A 212 18.59 -2.97 -8.06
CA ASN A 212 19.87 -2.34 -8.31
C ASN A 212 20.11 -1.09 -7.45
N LYS A 213 19.17 -0.73 -6.59
CA LYS A 213 19.23 0.43 -5.70
C LYS A 213 19.83 0.10 -4.33
N PHE A 214 19.71 -1.15 -3.90
CA PHE A 214 20.14 -1.58 -2.58
C PHE A 214 21.06 -2.79 -2.65
N LYS A 215 22.12 -2.78 -1.85
CA LYS A 215 23.01 -3.94 -1.70
C LYS A 215 22.28 -5.11 -1.02
N ASP A 216 21.46 -4.81 -0.03
CA ASP A 216 20.74 -5.78 0.81
C ASP A 216 19.22 -5.73 0.50
N PHE A 217 18.87 -5.90 -0.79
CA PHE A 217 17.48 -6.02 -1.23
C PHE A 217 17.06 -7.48 -1.32
N ILE A 218 15.97 -7.82 -0.64
CA ILE A 218 15.36 -9.14 -0.69
C ILE A 218 13.92 -9.00 -1.20
N MET A 219 13.55 -9.84 -2.17
CA MET A 219 12.19 -9.90 -2.72
C MET A 219 11.61 -11.29 -2.53
N TYR A 220 10.49 -11.35 -1.81
CA TYR A 220 9.66 -12.55 -1.72
C TYR A 220 8.42 -12.37 -2.59
N THR A 221 8.17 -13.35 -3.45
CA THR A 221 6.96 -13.39 -4.28
C THR A 221 6.12 -14.59 -3.86
N LEU A 222 4.91 -14.35 -3.38
CA LEU A 222 4.01 -15.36 -2.83
C LEU A 222 3.07 -15.88 -3.90
N GLY A 223 3.08 -17.20 -4.15
CA GLY A 223 2.17 -17.83 -5.09
C GLY A 223 0.73 -17.85 -4.58
N LYS A 224 -0.26 -17.76 -5.47
CA LYS A 224 -1.69 -17.76 -5.11
C LYS A 224 -2.05 -16.71 -4.05
N CYS A 225 -1.46 -15.54 -4.20
CA CYS A 225 -1.53 -14.44 -3.27
C CYS A 225 -1.82 -13.14 -4.02
N GLY A 226 -2.81 -12.41 -3.56
CA GLY A 226 -3.14 -11.08 -4.05
C GLY A 226 -2.43 -9.97 -3.26
N HIS A 227 -3.08 -8.82 -3.19
CA HIS A 227 -2.53 -7.57 -2.65
C HIS A 227 -2.29 -7.58 -1.13
N SER A 228 -3.10 -8.37 -0.40
CA SER A 228 -3.08 -8.43 1.07
C SER A 228 -2.76 -9.86 1.55
N PRO A 229 -1.48 -10.26 1.67
CA PRO A 229 -1.10 -11.64 1.95
C PRO A 229 -1.76 -12.26 3.18
N TRP A 230 -1.98 -11.47 4.23
CA TRP A 230 -2.63 -11.94 5.47
C TRP A 230 -4.12 -12.26 5.32
N LYS A 231 -4.73 -11.87 4.23
CA LYS A 231 -6.12 -12.21 3.87
C LYS A 231 -6.22 -13.49 3.07
N GLU A 232 -5.12 -14.00 2.54
CA GLU A 232 -5.08 -15.05 1.53
C GLU A 232 -4.98 -16.43 2.14
N LYS A 233 -5.97 -17.31 1.92
CA LYS A 233 -6.02 -18.68 2.44
C LYS A 233 -4.77 -19.49 2.11
N HIS A 234 -4.17 -19.26 0.95
CA HIS A 234 -3.03 -20.03 0.46
C HIS A 234 -1.67 -19.46 0.87
N ALA A 235 -1.58 -18.16 1.09
CA ALA A 235 -0.32 -17.47 1.37
C ALA A 235 -0.13 -17.09 2.84
N TYR A 236 -1.20 -17.11 3.64
CA TYR A 236 -1.20 -16.67 5.05
C TYR A 236 -0.10 -17.29 5.90
N GLN A 237 0.18 -18.60 5.71
CA GLN A 237 1.18 -19.31 6.52
C GLN A 237 2.62 -19.06 6.07
N GLU A 238 2.81 -18.71 4.79
CA GLU A 238 4.12 -18.39 4.24
C GLU A 238 4.50 -16.92 4.55
N PHE A 239 3.48 -16.05 4.59
CA PHE A 239 3.63 -14.64 4.91
C PHE A 239 4.00 -14.43 6.38
#